data_3a8da860cb5e0313c48477fb2930db44
#
_entry.id   3a8da860cb5e0313c48477fb2930db44
#
_cell.length_a   1.000
_cell.length_b   1.000
_cell.length_c   1.000
_cell.angle_alpha   90.00
_cell.angle_beta   90.00
_cell.angle_gamma   90.00
#
_symmetry.space_group_name_H-M   'P 1'
#
loop_
_entity.id
_entity.type
_entity.pdbx_description
1 polymer ?
#
loop_
_entity_poly.entity_id
_entity_poly.type
_entity_poly.pdbx_seq_one_letter_code
_entity_poly.pdbx_strand_id
1 'polypeptide(L)'
;MNTLPNKITLCRIVLNPVFLILAYQGLLLPAFVVYIIACLSDMADGYIARKYNQISNFGKFMDPLADKMLVLSAMCFFIESGQMPGWAVAIVLFREFAVSGLRLIAVEQNRVIAAAWSGKIKTAATMIALGAMMLLPSVKFINIIAVAAIVITTVYSGIEYFVVNKDVFTEAK
;
A
#
# COMPACT_ATOMS: atom_id res chain seq x y z
N MET A 1 9.79 22.09 2.45
CA MET A 1 8.75 21.65 1.48
C MET A 1 9.22 21.57 0.02
N ASN A 2 10.35 22.16 -0.36
CA ASN A 2 10.77 22.24 -1.78
C ASN A 2 11.70 21.10 -2.28
N THR A 3 11.75 19.96 -1.61
CA THR A 3 12.53 18.82 -2.12
C THR A 3 11.77 18.08 -3.22
N LEU A 4 12.50 17.53 -4.18
CA LEU A 4 11.92 16.79 -5.31
C LEU A 4 11.06 15.59 -4.85
N PRO A 5 11.47 14.78 -3.86
CA PRO A 5 10.63 13.73 -3.30
C PRO A 5 9.28 14.25 -2.78
N ASN A 6 9.27 15.33 -2.01
CA ASN A 6 8.01 15.87 -1.45
C ASN A 6 7.03 16.32 -2.55
N LYS A 7 7.52 16.83 -3.69
CA LYS A 7 6.68 17.21 -4.83
C LYS A 7 6.06 15.98 -5.48
N ILE A 8 6.81 14.87 -5.58
CA ILE A 8 6.31 13.60 -6.13
C ILE A 8 5.22 13.03 -5.23
N THR A 9 5.41 13.04 -3.90
CA THR A 9 4.40 12.61 -2.93
C THR A 9 3.12 13.44 -3.01
N LEU A 10 3.24 14.78 -3.11
CA LEU A 10 2.08 15.66 -3.30
C LEU A 10 1.36 15.38 -4.62
N CYS A 11 2.09 15.16 -5.71
CA CYS A 11 1.51 14.77 -6.99
C CYS A 11 0.71 13.48 -6.87
N ARG A 12 1.22 12.47 -6.15
CA ARG A 12 0.51 11.20 -5.89
C ARG A 12 -0.79 11.42 -5.12
N ILE A 13 -0.79 12.30 -4.11
CA ILE A 13 -2.01 12.64 -3.36
C ILE A 13 -3.06 13.25 -4.28
N VAL A 14 -2.65 14.10 -5.24
CA VAL A 14 -3.56 14.68 -6.24
C VAL A 14 -3.99 13.65 -7.28
N LEU A 15 -3.13 12.71 -7.66
CA LEU A 15 -3.47 11.64 -8.60
C LEU A 15 -4.51 10.67 -8.04
N ASN A 16 -4.59 10.50 -6.71
CA ASN A 16 -5.56 9.59 -6.10
C ASN A 16 -7.03 9.97 -6.37
N PRO A 17 -7.51 11.21 -6.12
CA PRO A 17 -8.86 11.58 -6.53
C PRO A 17 -9.07 11.55 -8.05
N VAL A 18 -8.06 11.88 -8.86
CA VAL A 18 -8.15 11.74 -10.33
C VAL A 18 -8.38 10.28 -10.72
N PHE A 19 -7.64 9.35 -10.11
CA PHE A 19 -7.86 7.92 -10.28
C PHE A 19 -9.30 7.51 -9.97
N LEU A 20 -9.82 7.94 -8.81
CA LEU A 20 -11.19 7.61 -8.39
C LEU A 20 -12.24 8.16 -9.36
N ILE A 21 -12.11 9.41 -9.76
CA ILE A 21 -13.04 10.04 -10.73
C ILE A 21 -13.08 9.23 -12.03
N LEU A 22 -11.93 8.87 -12.59
CA LEU A 22 -11.85 8.07 -13.81
C LEU A 22 -12.44 6.67 -13.63
N ALA A 23 -12.16 6.02 -12.50
CA ALA A 23 -12.68 4.68 -12.20
C ALA A 23 -14.21 4.70 -12.07
N TYR A 24 -14.78 5.68 -11.36
CA TYR A 24 -16.24 5.81 -11.20
C TYR A 24 -16.96 6.25 -12.48
N GLN A 25 -16.28 6.91 -13.41
CA GLN A 25 -16.80 7.20 -14.75
C GLN A 25 -16.75 5.98 -15.67
N GLY A 26 -16.26 4.82 -15.21
CA GLY A 26 -16.11 3.61 -16.03
C GLY A 26 -14.91 3.64 -16.97
N LEU A 27 -14.06 4.67 -16.90
CA LEU A 27 -12.86 4.83 -17.71
C LEU A 27 -11.68 4.04 -17.08
N LEU A 28 -11.82 2.71 -17.02
CA LEU A 28 -10.88 1.83 -16.30
C LEU A 28 -9.47 1.85 -16.89
N LEU A 29 -9.31 1.97 -18.22
CA LEU A 29 -7.99 2.02 -18.83
C LEU A 29 -7.24 3.32 -18.48
N PRO A 30 -7.80 4.53 -18.62
CA PRO A 30 -7.19 5.75 -18.08
C PRO A 30 -6.93 5.69 -16.56
N ALA A 31 -7.87 5.15 -15.76
CA ALA A 31 -7.68 4.95 -14.33
C ALA A 31 -6.48 4.03 -14.04
N PHE A 32 -6.32 2.94 -14.78
CA PHE A 32 -5.17 2.05 -14.68
C PHE A 32 -3.85 2.76 -14.99
N VAL A 33 -3.81 3.60 -16.04
CA VAL A 33 -2.60 4.37 -16.37
C VAL A 33 -2.23 5.31 -15.22
N VAL A 34 -3.20 6.04 -14.65
CA VAL A 34 -2.98 6.90 -13.48
C VAL A 34 -2.49 6.10 -12.27
N TYR A 35 -3.10 4.93 -12.04
CA TYR A 35 -2.70 4.01 -10.96
C TYR A 35 -1.24 3.56 -11.11
N ILE A 36 -0.82 3.14 -12.31
CA ILE A 36 0.56 2.71 -12.60
C ILE A 36 1.54 3.86 -12.42
N ILE A 37 1.20 5.06 -12.93
CA ILE A 37 2.05 6.27 -12.74
C ILE A 37 2.23 6.55 -11.25
N ALA A 38 1.18 6.46 -10.44
CA ALA A 38 1.25 6.69 -9.01
C ALA A 38 2.10 5.61 -8.30
N CYS A 39 1.96 4.32 -8.67
CA CYS A 39 2.78 3.24 -8.11
C CYS A 39 4.27 3.40 -8.47
N LEU A 40 4.58 3.74 -9.72
CA LEU A 40 5.96 3.96 -10.17
C LEU A 40 6.58 5.20 -9.52
N SER A 41 5.79 6.25 -9.29
CA SER A 41 6.22 7.45 -8.59
C SER A 41 6.69 7.15 -7.17
N ASP A 42 6.01 6.23 -6.45
CA ASP A 42 6.41 5.78 -5.12
C ASP A 42 7.79 5.10 -5.11
N MET A 43 8.04 4.25 -6.10
CA MET A 43 9.35 3.61 -6.24
C MET A 43 10.45 4.63 -6.57
N ALA A 44 10.12 5.64 -7.38
CA ALA A 44 11.07 6.67 -7.81
C ALA A 44 11.42 7.63 -6.66
N ASP A 45 10.44 8.13 -5.90
CA ASP A 45 10.72 9.07 -4.80
C ASP A 45 11.53 8.42 -3.68
N GLY A 46 11.21 7.17 -3.31
CA GLY A 46 12.00 6.41 -2.34
C GLY A 46 13.45 6.16 -2.78
N TYR A 47 13.69 5.96 -4.08
CA TYR A 47 15.04 5.84 -4.64
C TYR A 47 15.78 7.20 -4.61
N ILE A 48 15.13 8.27 -5.07
CA ILE A 48 15.69 9.63 -5.13
C ILE A 48 16.01 10.14 -3.72
N ALA A 49 15.09 9.98 -2.77
CA ALA A 49 15.28 10.43 -1.39
C ALA A 49 16.51 9.79 -0.73
N ARG A 50 16.75 8.49 -0.98
CA ARG A 50 17.92 7.77 -0.47
C ARG A 50 19.20 8.18 -1.19
N LYS A 51 19.18 8.32 -2.52
CA LYS A 51 20.36 8.64 -3.33
C LYS A 51 20.88 10.05 -3.06
N TYR A 52 20.00 11.02 -2.83
CA TYR A 52 20.35 12.42 -2.65
C TYR A 52 20.29 12.90 -1.18
N ASN A 53 20.09 12.00 -0.21
CA ASN A 53 19.97 12.34 1.21
C ASN A 53 18.94 13.42 1.52
N GLN A 54 17.88 13.52 0.69
CA GLN A 54 16.81 14.52 0.83
C GLN A 54 15.64 13.97 1.65
N ILE A 55 15.93 13.53 2.86
CA ILE A 55 14.91 13.01 3.77
C ILE A 55 14.33 14.16 4.58
N SER A 56 13.06 14.49 4.37
CA SER A 56 12.33 15.52 5.12
C SER A 56 11.37 14.89 6.14
N ASN A 57 11.09 15.59 7.24
CA ASN A 57 10.07 15.13 8.20
C ASN A 57 8.68 15.07 7.57
N PHE A 58 8.39 15.97 6.62
CA PHE A 58 7.15 15.96 5.84
C PHE A 58 7.04 14.69 4.99
N GLY A 59 8.10 14.32 4.23
CA GLY A 59 8.13 13.10 3.44
C GLY A 59 7.96 11.85 4.31
N LYS A 60 8.70 11.73 5.42
CA LYS A 60 8.57 10.60 6.36
C LYS A 60 7.14 10.37 6.84
N PHE A 61 6.34 11.43 6.96
CA PHE A 61 4.94 11.34 7.37
C PHE A 61 4.01 11.07 6.19
N MET A 62 4.19 11.81 5.09
CA MET A 62 3.25 11.80 3.95
C MET A 62 3.43 10.60 3.02
N ASP A 63 4.66 10.09 2.85
CA ASP A 63 4.93 8.95 1.93
C ASP A 63 4.15 7.70 2.33
N PRO A 64 4.20 7.22 3.60
CA PRO A 64 3.42 6.06 4.01
C PRO A 64 1.90 6.27 3.93
N LEU A 65 1.45 7.52 4.03
CA LEU A 65 0.03 7.86 3.91
C LEU A 65 -0.43 7.81 2.45
N ALA A 66 0.31 8.48 1.55
CA ALA A 66 -0.01 8.56 0.14
C ALA A 66 -0.03 7.17 -0.53
N ASP A 67 0.94 6.32 -0.20
CA ASP A 67 1.02 4.93 -0.69
C ASP A 67 -0.22 4.12 -0.29
N LYS A 68 -0.60 4.16 0.99
CA LYS A 68 -1.77 3.44 1.48
C LYS A 68 -3.08 3.99 0.93
N MET A 69 -3.20 5.32 0.76
CA MET A 69 -4.41 5.94 0.21
C MET A 69 -4.74 5.42 -1.17
N LEU A 70 -3.78 5.32 -2.09
CA LEU A 70 -4.01 4.86 -3.46
C LEU A 70 -4.55 3.42 -3.47
N VAL A 71 -3.88 2.51 -2.75
CA VAL A 71 -4.26 1.09 -2.67
C VAL A 71 -5.65 0.93 -2.06
N LEU A 72 -5.93 1.64 -0.95
CA LEU A 72 -7.23 1.57 -0.28
C LEU A 72 -8.34 2.16 -1.14
N SER A 73 -8.08 3.25 -1.86
CA SER A 73 -9.05 3.85 -2.79
C SER A 73 -9.43 2.87 -3.90
N ALA A 74 -8.44 2.17 -4.48
CA ALA A 74 -8.70 1.15 -5.48
C ALA A 74 -9.50 -0.03 -4.90
N MET A 75 -9.19 -0.48 -3.69
CA MET A 75 -9.95 -1.54 -3.02
C MET A 75 -11.40 -1.11 -2.73
N CYS A 76 -11.63 0.13 -2.26
CA CYS A 76 -12.97 0.66 -2.03
C CYS A 76 -13.80 0.68 -3.32
N PHE A 77 -13.20 1.14 -4.43
CA PHE A 77 -13.83 1.09 -5.75
C PHE A 77 -14.23 -0.34 -6.12
N PHE A 78 -13.36 -1.34 -5.90
CA PHE A 78 -13.67 -2.74 -6.22
C PHE A 78 -14.72 -3.36 -5.27
N ILE A 79 -14.85 -2.90 -4.04
CA ILE A 79 -15.98 -3.30 -3.18
C ILE A 79 -17.30 -2.80 -3.77
N GLU A 80 -17.35 -1.54 -4.13
CA GLU A 80 -18.56 -0.89 -4.63
C GLU A 80 -18.99 -1.47 -6.00
N SER A 81 -18.02 -1.81 -6.85
CA SER A 81 -18.28 -2.50 -8.12
C SER A 81 -18.61 -4.00 -7.98
N GLY A 82 -18.63 -4.53 -6.73
CA GLY A 82 -18.95 -5.94 -6.48
C GLY A 82 -17.87 -6.94 -6.87
N GLN A 83 -16.66 -6.47 -7.15
CA GLN A 83 -15.52 -7.31 -7.59
C GLN A 83 -14.64 -7.78 -6.44
N MET A 84 -14.72 -7.13 -5.27
CA MET A 84 -13.95 -7.47 -4.07
C MET A 84 -14.86 -7.50 -2.84
N PRO A 85 -14.79 -8.54 -1.99
CA PRO A 85 -15.57 -8.57 -0.76
C PRO A 85 -14.95 -7.66 0.31
N GLY A 86 -15.79 -6.96 1.08
CA GLY A 86 -15.35 -6.02 2.11
C GLY A 86 -14.48 -6.65 3.21
N TRP A 87 -14.72 -7.94 3.56
CA TRP A 87 -13.89 -8.65 4.53
C TRP A 87 -12.42 -8.77 4.12
N ALA A 88 -12.13 -8.86 2.81
CA ALA A 88 -10.75 -8.90 2.32
C ALA A 88 -10.02 -7.59 2.62
N VAL A 89 -10.70 -6.46 2.41
CA VAL A 89 -10.15 -5.12 2.74
C VAL A 89 -9.98 -4.95 4.25
N ALA A 90 -10.91 -5.47 5.06
CA ALA A 90 -10.79 -5.45 6.51
C ALA A 90 -9.53 -6.21 6.99
N ILE A 91 -9.20 -7.38 6.40
CA ILE A 91 -7.97 -8.12 6.70
C ILE A 91 -6.72 -7.30 6.35
N VAL A 92 -6.72 -6.64 5.18
CA VAL A 92 -5.61 -5.78 4.77
C VAL A 92 -5.42 -4.62 5.74
N LEU A 93 -6.49 -3.92 6.09
CA LEU A 93 -6.48 -2.80 7.05
C LEU A 93 -5.98 -3.25 8.43
N PHE A 94 -6.53 -4.36 8.96
CA PHE A 94 -6.10 -4.90 10.24
C PHE A 94 -4.59 -5.15 10.26
N ARG A 95 -4.05 -5.80 9.23
CA ARG A 95 -2.61 -6.05 9.11
C ARG A 95 -1.81 -4.75 9.02
N GLU A 96 -2.25 -3.76 8.23
CA GLU A 96 -1.54 -2.49 8.09
C GLU A 96 -1.45 -1.74 9.42
N PHE A 97 -2.54 -1.68 10.18
CA PHE A 97 -2.55 -1.05 11.51
C PHE A 97 -1.75 -1.86 12.53
N ALA A 98 -1.90 -3.17 12.56
CA ALA A 98 -1.20 -4.04 13.49
C ALA A 98 0.33 -3.96 13.32
N VAL A 99 0.84 -4.01 12.09
CA VAL A 99 2.27 -3.87 11.81
C VAL A 99 2.77 -2.45 12.07
N SER A 100 1.94 -1.44 11.79
CA SER A 100 2.31 -0.04 12.08
C SER A 100 2.37 0.21 13.60
N GLY A 101 1.43 -0.34 14.36
CA GLY A 101 1.45 -0.30 15.83
C GLY A 101 2.69 -0.99 16.42
N LEU A 102 3.01 -2.20 15.93
CA LEU A 102 4.22 -2.92 16.35
C LEU A 102 5.50 -2.09 16.11
N ARG A 103 5.60 -1.42 14.95
CA ARG A 103 6.74 -0.54 14.66
C ARG A 103 6.81 0.66 15.58
N LEU A 104 5.67 1.26 15.96
CA LEU A 104 5.63 2.38 16.90
C LEU A 104 6.16 1.95 18.28
N ILE A 105 5.70 0.82 18.81
CA ILE A 105 6.20 0.26 20.08
C ILE A 105 7.71 0.01 20.02
N ALA A 106 8.19 -0.57 18.92
CA ALA A 106 9.62 -0.82 18.75
C ALA A 106 10.46 0.48 18.74
N VAL A 107 9.96 1.54 18.09
CA VAL A 107 10.64 2.85 18.06
C VAL A 107 10.71 3.46 19.46
N GLU A 108 9.69 3.34 20.29
CA GLU A 108 9.71 3.78 21.69
C GLU A 108 10.79 3.05 22.52
N GLN A 109 11.08 1.80 22.15
CA GLN A 109 12.15 0.99 22.73
C GLN A 109 13.53 1.23 22.07
N ASN A 110 13.69 2.28 21.25
CA ASN A 110 14.88 2.56 20.43
C ASN A 110 15.30 1.43 19.49
N ARG A 111 14.34 0.58 19.08
CA ARG A 111 14.54 -0.51 18.11
C ARG A 111 13.92 -0.14 16.75
N VAL A 112 14.67 -0.39 15.69
CA VAL A 112 14.18 -0.17 14.31
C VAL A 112 13.87 -1.52 13.67
N ILE A 113 12.60 -1.80 13.45
CA ILE A 113 12.17 -3.00 12.72
C ILE A 113 12.31 -2.77 11.22
N ALA A 114 13.22 -3.50 10.58
CA ALA A 114 13.41 -3.47 9.14
C ALA A 114 12.18 -4.02 8.39
N ALA A 115 12.02 -3.59 7.14
CA ALA A 115 10.98 -4.14 6.26
C ALA A 115 11.30 -5.59 5.91
N ALA A 116 10.46 -6.54 6.31
CA ALA A 116 10.58 -7.94 5.95
C ALA A 116 10.33 -8.16 4.45
N TRP A 117 10.93 -9.20 3.87
CA TRP A 117 10.74 -9.57 2.47
C TRP A 117 9.26 -9.87 2.15
N SER A 118 8.56 -10.53 3.06
CA SER A 118 7.12 -10.81 2.93
C SER A 118 6.29 -9.54 2.79
N GLY A 119 6.65 -8.46 3.50
CA GLY A 119 6.01 -7.17 3.35
C GLY A 119 6.18 -6.56 1.95
N LYS A 120 7.36 -6.73 1.34
CA LYS A 120 7.61 -6.30 -0.05
C LYS A 120 6.80 -7.12 -1.06
N ILE A 121 6.79 -8.45 -0.88
CA ILE A 121 6.00 -9.37 -1.72
C ILE A 121 4.52 -9.04 -1.62
N LYS A 122 3.99 -8.84 -0.40
CA LYS A 122 2.60 -8.42 -0.17
C LYS A 122 2.24 -7.15 -0.94
N THR A 123 3.08 -6.12 -0.86
CA THR A 123 2.83 -4.84 -1.54
C THR A 123 2.84 -5.03 -3.06
N ALA A 124 3.84 -5.71 -3.61
CA ALA A 124 3.93 -5.99 -5.04
C ALA A 124 2.74 -6.84 -5.53
N ALA A 125 2.39 -7.91 -4.81
CA ALA A 125 1.24 -8.76 -5.14
C ALA A 125 -0.08 -7.98 -5.13
N THR A 126 -0.28 -7.10 -4.14
CA THR A 126 -1.46 -6.25 -4.06
C THR A 126 -1.54 -5.28 -5.25
N MET A 127 -0.43 -4.62 -5.59
CA MET A 127 -0.38 -3.68 -6.72
C MET A 127 -0.68 -4.38 -8.05
N ILE A 128 -0.08 -5.55 -8.28
CA ILE A 128 -0.30 -6.34 -9.50
C ILE A 128 -1.73 -6.86 -9.56
N ALA A 129 -2.27 -7.37 -8.45
CA ALA A 129 -3.62 -7.91 -8.38
C ALA A 129 -4.68 -6.83 -8.70
N LEU A 130 -4.57 -5.65 -8.08
CA LEU A 130 -5.50 -4.53 -8.35
C LEU A 130 -5.36 -4.04 -9.80
N GLY A 131 -4.14 -3.96 -10.33
CA GLY A 131 -3.92 -3.62 -11.74
C GLY A 131 -4.55 -4.63 -12.71
N ALA A 132 -4.44 -5.94 -12.43
CA ALA A 132 -5.08 -6.98 -13.22
C ALA A 132 -6.61 -6.89 -13.20
N MET A 133 -7.21 -6.58 -12.05
CA MET A 133 -8.66 -6.35 -11.91
C MET A 133 -9.13 -5.14 -12.73
N MET A 134 -8.33 -4.08 -12.84
CA MET A 134 -8.65 -2.91 -13.68
C MET A 134 -8.60 -3.25 -15.18
N LEU A 135 -7.61 -4.03 -15.59
CA LEU A 135 -7.44 -4.40 -17.02
C LEU A 135 -8.46 -5.42 -17.50
N LEU A 136 -8.90 -6.32 -16.63
CA LEU A 136 -9.76 -7.44 -16.97
C LEU A 136 -11.01 -7.50 -16.07
N PRO A 137 -11.80 -6.41 -15.99
CA PRO A 137 -12.90 -6.28 -15.02
C PRO A 137 -14.02 -7.30 -15.21
N SER A 138 -14.20 -7.79 -16.43
CA SER A 138 -15.25 -8.75 -16.78
C SER A 138 -14.91 -10.20 -16.45
N VAL A 139 -13.66 -10.50 -16.09
CA VAL A 139 -13.19 -11.86 -15.86
C VAL A 139 -13.24 -12.19 -14.36
N LYS A 140 -14.38 -12.72 -13.90
CA LYS A 140 -14.61 -13.08 -12.49
C LYS A 140 -13.50 -13.96 -11.88
N PHE A 141 -12.92 -14.85 -12.67
CA PHE A 141 -11.84 -15.73 -12.23
C PHE A 141 -10.58 -14.93 -11.83
N ILE A 142 -10.25 -13.87 -12.56
CA ILE A 142 -9.14 -12.99 -12.23
C ILE A 142 -9.40 -12.26 -10.90
N ASN A 143 -10.62 -11.78 -10.68
CA ASN A 143 -10.99 -11.13 -9.43
C ASN A 143 -10.83 -12.08 -8.23
N ILE A 144 -11.23 -13.34 -8.37
CA ILE A 144 -11.08 -14.36 -7.32
C ILE A 144 -9.60 -14.61 -7.02
N ILE A 145 -8.78 -14.81 -8.05
CA ILE A 145 -7.34 -15.03 -7.88
C ILE A 145 -6.66 -13.80 -7.25
N ALA A 146 -7.00 -12.61 -7.72
CA ALA A 146 -6.47 -11.35 -7.21
C ALA A 146 -6.78 -11.17 -5.72
N VAL A 147 -8.03 -11.35 -5.33
CA VAL A 147 -8.46 -11.28 -3.91
C VAL A 147 -7.76 -12.35 -3.08
N ALA A 148 -7.68 -13.59 -3.56
CA ALA A 148 -6.98 -14.66 -2.87
C ALA A 148 -5.49 -14.35 -2.67
N ALA A 149 -4.80 -13.86 -3.71
CA ALA A 149 -3.40 -13.46 -3.63
C ALA A 149 -3.18 -12.32 -2.63
N ILE A 150 -4.03 -11.30 -2.63
CA ILE A 150 -3.98 -10.20 -1.66
C ILE A 150 -4.15 -10.71 -0.24
N VAL A 151 -5.16 -11.54 0.02
CA VAL A 151 -5.45 -12.05 1.38
C VAL A 151 -4.33 -12.97 1.87
N ILE A 152 -3.91 -13.95 1.07
CA ILE A 152 -2.87 -14.91 1.44
C ILE A 152 -1.55 -14.19 1.75
N THR A 153 -1.10 -13.30 0.88
CA THR A 153 0.15 -12.56 1.09
C THR A 153 0.06 -11.61 2.29
N THR A 154 -1.11 -11.02 2.53
CA THR A 154 -1.36 -10.14 3.68
C THR A 154 -1.30 -10.90 5.00
N VAL A 155 -2.00 -12.03 5.09
CA VAL A 155 -2.03 -12.87 6.30
C VAL A 155 -0.64 -13.44 6.59
N TYR A 156 0.01 -14.02 5.57
CA TYR A 156 1.37 -14.54 5.71
C TYR A 156 2.35 -13.48 6.21
N SER A 157 2.36 -12.31 5.57
CA SER A 157 3.21 -11.20 5.98
C SER A 157 2.90 -10.67 7.38
N GLY A 158 1.62 -10.68 7.79
CA GLY A 158 1.22 -10.31 9.15
C GLY A 158 1.79 -11.27 10.18
N ILE A 159 1.54 -12.57 10.00
CA ILE A 159 2.02 -13.62 10.91
C ILE A 159 3.54 -13.58 11.04
N GLU A 160 4.29 -13.53 9.91
CA GLU A 160 5.75 -13.45 9.94
C GLU A 160 6.24 -12.25 10.74
N TYR A 161 5.63 -11.06 10.54
CA TYR A 161 6.02 -9.85 11.27
C TYR A 161 5.90 -10.01 12.79
N PHE A 162 4.80 -10.61 13.26
CA PHE A 162 4.57 -10.84 14.68
C PHE A 162 5.46 -11.93 15.26
N VAL A 163 5.67 -13.01 14.52
CA VAL A 163 6.53 -14.12 14.97
C VAL A 163 7.99 -13.68 15.09
N VAL A 164 8.50 -12.95 14.08
CA VAL A 164 9.91 -12.50 14.06
C VAL A 164 10.17 -11.42 15.12
N ASN A 165 9.18 -10.59 15.44
CA ASN A 165 9.35 -9.46 16.36
C ASN A 165 8.58 -9.66 17.69
N LYS A 166 8.31 -10.90 18.09
CA LYS A 166 7.61 -11.21 19.35
C LYS A 166 8.28 -10.59 20.59
N ASP A 167 9.59 -10.42 20.55
CA ASP A 167 10.39 -9.89 21.65
C ASP A 167 10.03 -8.45 22.02
N VAL A 168 9.46 -7.68 21.06
CA VAL A 168 8.96 -6.31 21.31
C VAL A 168 7.86 -6.28 22.38
N PHE A 169 7.10 -7.36 22.54
CA PHE A 169 6.05 -7.47 23.55
C PHE A 169 6.56 -8.00 24.91
N THR A 170 7.73 -8.62 24.91
CA THR A 170 8.27 -9.29 26.12
C THR A 170 9.14 -8.34 26.96
N GLU A 171 9.72 -7.30 26.37
CA GLU A 171 10.62 -6.34 27.02
C GLU A 171 9.90 -5.12 27.67
N ALA A 172 8.56 -5.11 27.69
CA ALA A 172 7.78 -4.09 28.38
C ALA A 172 7.73 -4.38 29.90
N LYS A 173 8.90 -4.27 30.57
CA LYS A 173 9.00 -4.18 32.03
C LYS A 173 9.87 -3.01 32.44
#